data_0ebc12ff717c9708a91788e447d8b478
#
_entry.id   0ebc12ff717c9708a91788e447d8b478
#
_cell.length_a   1.000
_cell.length_b   1.000
_cell.length_c   1.000
_cell.angle_alpha   90.00
_cell.angle_beta   90.00
_cell.angle_gamma   90.00
#
_symmetry.space_group_name_H-M   'P 1'
#
loop_
_entity.id
_entity.type
_entity.pdbx_description
1 polymer ?
#
loop_
_entity_poly.entity_id
_entity_poly.type
_entity_poly.pdbx_seq_one_letter_code
_entity_poly.pdbx_strand_id
1 'polypeptide(L)'
;TGYITPVQFALALVSQCPPRDYSVFSDKVLELEKGHKFPSQRVSFEEFLRFNSVLLQIDDLVMAIETFTSNSNSISKGDFKRAAFAAANVELTDLQVDVVFLLFSNKDGILDTATLRQLLGNRVDFGLSKERDTGFVRVMSCFANCIKGDA
;
A
#
# COMPACT_ATOMS: atom_id res chain seq x y z
N THR A 1 17.54 4.84 -11.39
CA THR A 1 16.73 5.07 -12.58
C THR A 1 15.23 5.23 -12.36
N GLY A 2 14.77 5.59 -11.19
CA GLY A 2 13.38 5.94 -10.94
C GLY A 2 12.41 4.76 -10.73
N TYR A 3 12.92 3.59 -10.37
CA TYR A 3 12.13 2.40 -10.08
C TYR A 3 12.53 1.79 -8.74
N ILE A 4 11.55 1.21 -8.05
CA ILE A 4 11.77 0.40 -6.85
C ILE A 4 11.30 -1.03 -7.06
N THR A 5 11.85 -1.94 -6.27
CA THR A 5 11.44 -3.34 -6.29
C THR A 5 10.10 -3.54 -5.57
N PRO A 6 9.38 -4.65 -5.84
CA PRO A 6 8.17 -4.98 -5.07
C PRO A 6 8.42 -5.07 -3.57
N VAL A 7 9.57 -5.56 -3.15
CA VAL A 7 9.98 -5.62 -1.72
C VAL A 7 10.12 -4.23 -1.12
N GLN A 8 10.78 -3.32 -1.82
CA GLN A 8 10.90 -1.92 -1.38
C GLN A 8 9.53 -1.23 -1.31
N PHE A 9 8.66 -1.50 -2.27
CA PHE A 9 7.28 -1.01 -2.24
C PHE A 9 6.50 -1.57 -1.03
N ALA A 10 6.62 -2.87 -0.76
CA ALA A 10 6.01 -3.51 0.40
C ALA A 10 6.53 -2.91 1.72
N LEU A 11 7.83 -2.71 1.86
CA LEU A 11 8.42 -2.04 3.02
C LEU A 11 7.91 -0.61 3.20
N ALA A 12 7.73 0.12 2.11
CA ALA A 12 7.15 1.45 2.14
C ALA A 12 5.71 1.44 2.69
N LEU A 13 4.91 0.45 2.33
CA LEU A 13 3.55 0.28 2.87
C LEU A 13 3.57 -0.09 4.36
N VAL A 14 4.41 -1.04 4.75
CA VAL A 14 4.53 -1.48 6.15
C VAL A 14 4.99 -0.33 7.05
N SER A 15 5.86 0.55 6.57
CA SER A 15 6.33 1.70 7.35
C SER A 15 5.21 2.69 7.74
N GLN A 16 4.07 2.61 7.07
CA GLN A 16 2.89 3.45 7.35
C GLN A 16 1.93 2.79 8.34
N CYS A 17 2.12 1.51 8.65
CA CYS A 17 1.32 0.78 9.61
C CYS A 17 1.75 1.07 11.06
N PRO A 18 0.86 0.82 12.05
CA PRO A 18 1.25 0.94 13.44
C PRO A 18 2.44 0.03 13.80
N PRO A 19 3.39 0.49 14.61
CA PRO A 19 4.59 -0.29 14.96
C PRO A 19 4.32 -1.66 15.58
N ARG A 20 3.19 -1.81 16.28
CA ARG A 20 2.76 -3.07 16.90
C ARG A 20 2.56 -4.21 15.90
N ASP A 21 2.28 -3.87 14.64
CA ASP A 21 1.96 -4.83 13.59
C ASP A 21 3.18 -5.16 12.70
N TYR A 22 4.32 -4.51 12.93
CA TYR A 22 5.53 -4.66 12.10
C TYR A 22 6.05 -6.09 12.03
N SER A 23 5.99 -6.85 13.13
CA SER A 23 6.49 -8.23 13.14
C SER A 23 5.73 -9.14 12.17
N VAL A 24 4.41 -9.00 12.12
CA VAL A 24 3.55 -9.78 11.22
C VAL A 24 3.83 -9.45 9.77
N PHE A 25 4.00 -8.18 9.46
CA PHE A 25 4.28 -7.73 8.10
C PHE A 25 5.71 -8.02 7.66
N SER A 26 6.68 -7.97 8.57
CA SER A 26 8.08 -8.32 8.27
C SER A 26 8.20 -9.74 7.73
N ASP A 27 7.49 -10.69 8.31
CA ASP A 27 7.50 -12.08 7.85
C ASP A 27 6.93 -12.20 6.44
N LYS A 28 5.84 -11.49 6.15
CA LYS A 28 5.23 -11.46 4.81
C LYS A 28 6.15 -10.79 3.76
N VAL A 29 6.89 -9.76 4.15
CA VAL A 29 7.88 -9.13 3.26
C VAL A 29 9.04 -10.08 2.98
N LEU A 30 9.51 -10.83 3.97
CA LEU A 30 10.54 -11.84 3.80
C LEU A 30 10.07 -12.99 2.89
N GLU A 31 8.81 -13.40 3.01
CA GLU A 31 8.20 -14.38 2.09
C GLU A 31 8.14 -13.84 0.65
N LEU A 32 7.83 -12.57 0.49
CA LEU A 32 7.82 -11.90 -0.81
C LEU A 32 9.21 -11.93 -1.45
N GLU A 33 10.25 -11.66 -0.67
CA GLU A 33 11.65 -11.65 -1.11
C GLU A 33 12.11 -13.07 -1.50
N LYS A 34 11.87 -14.05 -0.64
CA LYS A 34 12.28 -15.46 -0.87
C LYS A 34 11.50 -16.13 -1.99
N GLY A 35 10.24 -15.77 -2.15
CA GLY A 35 9.34 -16.40 -3.10
C GLY A 35 9.58 -16.03 -4.56
N HIS A 36 10.44 -15.07 -4.86
CA HIS A 36 10.70 -14.54 -6.21
C HIS A 36 9.41 -14.32 -7.02
N LYS A 37 8.33 -13.93 -6.34
CA LYS A 37 6.99 -13.82 -6.93
C LYS A 37 6.93 -12.81 -8.07
N PHE A 38 7.82 -11.81 -8.06
CA PHE A 38 7.82 -10.71 -9.02
C PHE A 38 9.26 -10.41 -9.50
N PRO A 39 9.96 -11.37 -10.11
CA PRO A 39 11.42 -11.27 -10.31
C PRO A 39 11.86 -10.12 -11.25
N SER A 40 11.00 -9.74 -12.18
CA SER A 40 11.31 -8.70 -13.18
C SER A 40 10.45 -7.45 -13.08
N GLN A 41 9.52 -7.41 -12.15
CA GLN A 41 8.58 -6.30 -12.01
C GLN A 41 9.18 -5.18 -11.18
N ARG A 42 8.82 -3.95 -11.50
CA ARG A 42 9.26 -2.73 -10.82
C ARG A 42 8.10 -1.76 -10.69
N VAL A 43 8.17 -0.93 -9.67
CA VAL A 43 7.24 0.18 -9.45
C VAL A 43 7.97 1.48 -9.80
N SER A 44 7.43 2.26 -10.72
CA SER A 44 7.98 3.58 -11.04
C SER A 44 7.67 4.60 -9.95
N PHE A 45 8.42 5.69 -9.94
CA PHE A 45 8.15 6.80 -9.02
C PHE A 45 6.74 7.39 -9.20
N GLU A 46 6.30 7.50 -10.44
CA GLU A 46 4.96 8.00 -10.75
C GLU A 46 3.86 7.07 -10.21
N GLU A 47 3.99 5.77 -10.43
CA GLU A 47 3.08 4.76 -9.88
C GLU A 47 3.06 4.79 -8.34
N PHE A 48 4.22 4.95 -7.72
CA PHE A 48 4.35 5.10 -6.27
C PHE A 48 3.61 6.35 -5.75
N LEU A 49 3.76 7.49 -6.41
CA LEU A 49 3.04 8.72 -6.05
C LEU A 49 1.53 8.58 -6.22
N ARG A 50 1.08 7.98 -7.31
CA ARG A 50 -0.34 7.71 -7.56
C ARG A 50 -0.92 6.80 -6.48
N PHE A 51 -0.20 5.76 -6.10
CA PHE A 51 -0.63 4.89 -5.00
C PHE A 51 -0.76 5.65 -3.68
N ASN A 52 0.19 6.51 -3.35
CA ASN A 52 0.11 7.34 -2.15
C ASN A 52 -1.08 8.30 -2.18
N SER A 53 -1.49 8.82 -3.33
CA SER A 53 -2.69 9.66 -3.43
C SER A 53 -3.97 8.87 -3.10
N VAL A 54 -4.02 7.59 -3.42
CA VAL A 54 -5.11 6.69 -2.99
C VAL A 54 -5.13 6.53 -1.47
N LEU A 55 -3.96 6.34 -0.85
CA LEU A 55 -3.85 6.22 0.60
C LEU A 55 -4.24 7.50 1.35
N LEU A 56 -4.01 8.67 0.77
CA LEU A 56 -4.45 9.94 1.34
C LEU A 56 -5.98 10.07 1.37
N GLN A 57 -6.67 9.32 0.53
CA GLN A 57 -8.13 9.29 0.43
C GLN A 57 -8.68 7.94 0.92
N ILE A 58 -8.11 7.41 2.00
CA ILE A 58 -8.45 6.08 2.50
C ILE A 58 -9.92 5.96 2.91
N ASP A 59 -10.51 7.00 3.46
CA ASP A 59 -11.93 6.98 3.85
C ASP A 59 -12.84 6.89 2.63
N ASP A 60 -12.53 7.65 1.57
CA ASP A 60 -13.27 7.59 0.31
C ASP A 60 -13.06 6.24 -0.39
N LEU A 61 -11.85 5.68 -0.31
CA LEU A 61 -11.54 4.35 -0.81
C LEU A 61 -12.39 3.29 -0.11
N VAL A 62 -12.44 3.31 1.22
CA VAL A 62 -13.22 2.35 2.00
C VAL A 62 -14.71 2.49 1.70
N MET A 63 -15.22 3.72 1.62
CA MET A 63 -16.61 3.98 1.26
C MET A 63 -16.95 3.44 -0.14
N ALA A 64 -16.08 3.65 -1.12
CA ALA A 64 -16.25 3.11 -2.47
C ALA A 64 -16.25 1.57 -2.47
N ILE A 65 -15.35 0.94 -1.72
CA ILE A 65 -15.31 -0.52 -1.58
C ILE A 65 -16.62 -1.03 -0.97
N GLU A 66 -17.08 -0.45 0.13
CA GLU A 66 -18.33 -0.83 0.79
C GLU A 66 -19.53 -0.72 -0.15
N THR A 67 -19.53 0.29 -1.02
CA THR A 67 -20.55 0.47 -2.05
C THR A 67 -20.51 -0.63 -3.11
N PHE A 68 -19.33 -1.03 -3.55
CA PHE A 68 -19.17 -2.04 -4.60
C PHE A 68 -19.36 -3.47 -4.11
N THR A 69 -19.05 -3.75 -2.86
CA THR A 69 -19.09 -5.11 -2.31
C THR A 69 -20.45 -5.53 -1.77
N SER A 70 -21.42 -4.61 -1.70
CA SER A 70 -22.84 -4.91 -1.39
C SER A 70 -23.02 -5.95 -0.27
N ASN A 71 -22.52 -5.68 0.95
CA ASN A 71 -22.62 -6.54 2.13
C ASN A 71 -21.69 -7.76 2.20
N SER A 72 -20.78 -7.97 1.27
CA SER A 72 -19.69 -8.91 1.49
C SER A 72 -18.54 -8.23 2.22
N ASN A 73 -18.05 -8.85 3.28
CA ASN A 73 -16.87 -8.33 4.00
C ASN A 73 -15.55 -8.59 3.27
N SER A 74 -15.59 -9.27 2.12
CA SER A 74 -14.42 -9.62 1.33
C SER A 74 -14.29 -8.71 0.12
N ILE A 75 -13.09 -8.20 -0.09
CA ILE A 75 -12.74 -7.32 -1.20
C ILE A 75 -11.99 -8.14 -2.25
N SER A 76 -12.44 -8.11 -3.50
CA SER A 76 -11.67 -8.65 -4.62
C SER A 76 -10.63 -7.63 -5.11
N LYS A 77 -9.60 -8.12 -5.82
CA LYS A 77 -8.60 -7.24 -6.44
C LYS A 77 -9.24 -6.26 -7.44
N GLY A 78 -10.24 -6.72 -8.18
CA GLY A 78 -11.00 -5.90 -9.11
C GLY A 78 -11.79 -4.79 -8.41
N ASP A 79 -12.42 -5.11 -7.28
CA ASP A 79 -13.16 -4.11 -6.48
C ASP A 79 -12.21 -3.06 -5.90
N PHE A 80 -11.05 -3.49 -5.43
CA PHE A 80 -10.01 -2.58 -4.93
C PHE A 80 -9.53 -1.59 -6.01
N LYS A 81 -9.27 -2.08 -7.23
CA LYS A 81 -8.90 -1.21 -8.37
C LYS A 81 -9.99 -0.23 -8.73
N ARG A 82 -11.25 -0.69 -8.80
CA ARG A 82 -12.40 0.17 -9.10
C ARG A 82 -12.60 1.24 -8.03
N ALA A 83 -12.44 0.86 -6.77
CA ALA A 83 -12.56 1.79 -5.65
C ALA A 83 -11.44 2.84 -5.66
N ALA A 84 -10.21 2.46 -5.97
CA ALA A 84 -9.09 3.39 -6.10
C ALA A 84 -9.34 4.42 -7.23
N PHE A 85 -9.90 3.95 -8.34
CA PHE A 85 -10.29 4.84 -9.43
C PHE A 85 -11.42 5.79 -9.03
N ALA A 86 -12.44 5.28 -8.33
CA ALA A 86 -13.58 6.09 -7.88
C ALA A 86 -13.18 7.13 -6.82
N ALA A 87 -12.29 6.76 -5.88
CA ALA A 87 -11.86 7.62 -4.79
C ALA A 87 -10.82 8.67 -5.19
N ALA A 88 -9.84 8.29 -6.00
CA ALA A 88 -8.66 9.11 -6.28
C ALA A 88 -8.38 9.32 -7.79
N ASN A 89 -9.23 8.79 -8.66
CA ASN A 89 -9.02 8.78 -10.12
C ASN A 89 -7.66 8.17 -10.52
N VAL A 90 -7.26 7.10 -9.83
CA VAL A 90 -5.99 6.41 -10.03
C VAL A 90 -6.22 5.00 -10.51
N GLU A 91 -5.59 4.64 -11.61
CA GLU A 91 -5.48 3.26 -12.07
C GLU A 91 -4.28 2.58 -11.41
N LEU A 92 -4.56 1.61 -10.55
CA LEU A 92 -3.51 0.82 -9.91
C LEU A 92 -3.04 -0.31 -10.82
N THR A 93 -1.74 -0.58 -10.78
CA THR A 93 -1.17 -1.73 -11.50
C THR A 93 -1.49 -3.05 -10.77
N ASP A 94 -1.47 -4.16 -11.50
CA ASP A 94 -1.66 -5.50 -10.91
C ASP A 94 -0.63 -5.77 -9.82
N LEU A 95 0.62 -5.38 -10.04
CA LEU A 95 1.70 -5.51 -9.06
C LEU A 95 1.38 -4.80 -7.74
N GLN A 96 0.93 -3.56 -7.80
CA GLN A 96 0.58 -2.78 -6.59
C GLN A 96 -0.54 -3.46 -5.81
N VAL A 97 -1.58 -3.90 -6.50
CA VAL A 97 -2.72 -4.61 -5.89
C VAL A 97 -2.29 -5.95 -5.31
N ASP A 98 -1.47 -6.72 -6.02
CA ASP A 98 -0.96 -8.00 -5.55
C ASP A 98 -0.13 -7.86 -4.28
N VAL A 99 0.71 -6.83 -4.18
CA VAL A 99 1.49 -6.55 -2.97
C VAL A 99 0.59 -6.15 -1.80
N VAL A 100 -0.43 -5.32 -2.03
CA VAL A 100 -1.41 -4.94 -1.00
C VAL A 100 -2.13 -6.17 -0.46
N PHE A 101 -2.62 -7.04 -1.33
CA PHE A 101 -3.32 -8.26 -0.93
C PHE A 101 -2.40 -9.24 -0.21
N LEU A 102 -1.16 -9.38 -0.65
CA LEU A 102 -0.18 -10.23 0.03
C LEU A 102 0.10 -9.76 1.46
N LEU A 103 0.23 -8.46 1.66
CA LEU A 103 0.53 -7.89 2.98
C LEU A 103 -0.67 -7.91 3.91
N PHE A 104 -1.84 -7.51 3.45
CA PHE A 104 -2.98 -7.16 4.31
C PHE A 104 -4.12 -8.17 4.29
N SER A 105 -4.11 -9.15 3.41
CA SER A 105 -5.08 -10.24 3.47
C SER A 105 -4.81 -11.17 4.66
N ASN A 106 -5.87 -11.83 5.12
CA ASN A 106 -5.77 -12.86 6.14
C ASN A 106 -5.15 -14.16 5.58
N LYS A 107 -5.10 -15.20 6.39
CA LYS A 107 -4.54 -16.52 5.99
C LYS A 107 -5.31 -17.17 4.84
N ASP A 108 -6.59 -16.82 4.66
CA ASP A 108 -7.44 -17.31 3.59
C ASP A 108 -7.33 -16.47 2.31
N GLY A 109 -6.46 -15.47 2.28
CA GLY A 109 -6.28 -14.56 1.15
C GLY A 109 -7.39 -13.52 1.01
N ILE A 110 -8.19 -13.32 2.05
CA ILE A 110 -9.29 -12.36 2.09
C ILE A 110 -8.80 -11.04 2.70
N LEU A 111 -9.05 -9.96 1.99
CA LEU A 111 -8.88 -8.60 2.49
C LEU A 111 -10.24 -8.05 2.89
N ASP A 112 -10.35 -7.45 4.06
CA ASP A 112 -11.56 -6.81 4.56
C ASP A 112 -11.38 -5.29 4.78
N THR A 113 -12.49 -4.55 4.78
CA THR A 113 -12.49 -3.10 4.95
C THR A 113 -12.05 -2.67 6.34
N ALA A 114 -12.35 -3.47 7.37
CA ALA A 114 -11.96 -3.18 8.74
C ALA A 114 -10.43 -3.21 8.88
N THR A 115 -9.78 -4.21 8.29
CA THR A 115 -8.32 -4.30 8.25
C THR A 115 -7.71 -3.12 7.51
N LEU A 116 -8.22 -2.76 6.33
CA LEU A 116 -7.75 -1.58 5.59
C LEU A 116 -7.87 -0.31 6.41
N ARG A 117 -9.01 -0.08 7.02
CA ARG A 117 -9.26 1.11 7.86
C ARG A 117 -8.35 1.13 9.08
N GLN A 118 -8.16 0.01 9.74
CA GLN A 118 -7.31 -0.09 10.92
C GLN A 118 -5.83 0.16 10.60
N LEU A 119 -5.33 -0.41 9.52
CA LEU A 119 -3.90 -0.37 9.19
C LEU A 119 -3.51 0.93 8.48
N LEU A 120 -4.35 1.41 7.58
CA LEU A 120 -4.05 2.57 6.74
C LEU A 120 -4.76 3.84 7.20
N GLY A 121 -5.90 3.72 7.88
CA GLY A 121 -6.68 4.86 8.38
C GLY A 121 -6.02 5.59 9.54
N ASN A 122 -5.27 4.90 10.39
CA ASN A 122 -4.50 5.51 11.49
C ASN A 122 -3.42 6.51 11.00
N ARG A 123 -3.12 6.50 9.72
CA ARG A 123 -2.26 7.48 9.07
C ARG A 123 -2.81 8.91 9.15
N VAL A 124 -4.13 9.06 9.11
CA VAL A 124 -4.79 10.38 9.16
C VAL A 124 -4.64 11.03 10.53
N ASP A 125 -4.68 10.25 11.58
CA ASP A 125 -4.57 10.74 12.96
C ASP A 125 -3.12 11.15 13.35
N PHE A 126 -2.11 10.60 12.67
CA PHE A 126 -0.71 10.92 12.95
C PHE A 126 -0.14 12.09 12.16
N GLY A 127 -0.80 12.59 11.11
CA GLY A 127 -0.13 13.40 10.09
C GLY A 127 -0.60 14.82 9.90
N LEU A 128 -1.81 15.21 10.25
CA LEU A 128 -2.35 16.50 9.85
C LEU A 128 -2.36 17.58 10.95
N SER A 129 -2.09 17.23 12.19
CA SER A 129 -2.11 18.21 13.28
C SER A 129 -0.74 18.64 13.80
N LYS A 130 0.36 18.07 13.35
CA LYS A 130 1.72 18.50 13.69
C LYS A 130 2.68 18.24 12.54
N GLU A 131 3.50 19.24 12.20
CA GLU A 131 4.70 19.13 11.38
C GLU A 131 5.69 18.14 12.01
N ARG A 132 5.38 16.85 11.97
CA ARG A 132 6.30 15.80 12.37
C ARG A 132 6.60 14.93 11.16
N ASP A 133 7.87 14.57 11.02
CA ASP A 133 8.41 13.58 10.11
C ASP A 133 7.44 12.42 9.93
N THR A 134 6.53 12.58 9.00
CA THR A 134 5.64 11.49 8.62
C THR A 134 6.49 10.45 7.90
N GLY A 135 6.21 9.17 8.12
CA GLY A 135 6.87 8.08 7.41
C GLY A 135 6.93 8.29 5.89
N PHE A 136 6.06 9.16 5.35
CA PHE A 136 6.05 9.60 3.97
C PHE A 136 7.35 10.33 3.58
N VAL A 137 7.88 11.24 4.42
CA VAL A 137 9.15 11.93 4.15
C VAL A 137 10.31 10.94 4.15
N ARG A 138 10.29 9.98 5.06
CA ARG A 138 11.28 8.88 5.09
C ARG A 138 11.22 8.02 3.85
N VAL A 139 10.02 7.63 3.43
CA VAL A 139 9.80 6.84 2.20
C VAL A 139 10.25 7.62 0.98
N MET A 140 9.91 8.90 0.88
CA MET A 140 10.36 9.77 -0.21
C MET A 140 11.87 9.96 -0.18
N SER A 141 12.49 10.07 0.99
CA SER A 141 13.94 10.13 1.15
C SER A 141 14.62 8.83 0.70
N CYS A 142 14.08 7.66 1.12
CA CYS A 142 14.56 6.37 0.65
C CYS A 142 14.44 6.22 -0.87
N PHE A 143 13.31 6.65 -1.44
CA PHE A 143 13.10 6.60 -2.88
C PHE A 143 14.11 7.52 -3.62
N ALA A 144 14.28 8.75 -3.14
CA ALA A 144 15.24 9.68 -3.69
C ALA A 144 16.69 9.16 -3.59
N ASN A 145 17.02 8.46 -2.50
CA ASN A 145 18.33 7.84 -2.35
C ASN A 145 18.53 6.64 -3.28
N CYS A 146 17.48 5.84 -3.52
CA CYS A 146 17.52 4.76 -4.50
C CYS A 146 17.76 5.30 -5.93
N ILE A 147 17.15 6.42 -6.28
CA ILE A 147 17.34 7.08 -7.58
C ILE A 147 18.77 7.62 -7.72
N LYS A 148 19.35 8.17 -6.63
CA LYS A 148 20.71 8.72 -6.63
C LYS A 148 21.81 7.66 -6.56
N GLY A 149 21.49 6.48 -6.04
CA GLY A 149 22.45 5.38 -5.91
C GLY A 149 22.82 4.69 -7.22
N ASP A 150 22.07 4.93 -8.28
CA ASP A 150 22.30 4.37 -9.62
C ASP A 150 23.00 5.36 -10.59
N ALA A 151 23.52 6.40 -10.06
CA ALA A 151 24.26 7.39 -10.87
C ALA A 151 25.75 7.02 -10.98
#